data_d0efbb77211951303327df23d90d468b
#
_entry.id   d0efbb77211951303327df23d90d468b
#
_cell.length_a   1.000
_cell.length_b   1.000
_cell.length_c   1.000
_cell.angle_alpha   90.00
_cell.angle_beta   90.00
_cell.angle_gamma   90.00
#
_symmetry.space_group_name_H-M   'P 1'
#
loop_
_entity.id
_entity.type
_entity.pdbx_description
1 polymer ?
#
loop_
_entity_poly.entity_id
_entity_poly.type
_entity_poly.pdbx_seq_one_letter_code
_entity_poly.pdbx_strand_id
1 'polypeptide(L)'
;MNHGPKHSYLRAGLIRGIERSVRLFRRNEQGVAGIEFAMILPFMLVLMIGMVELTDALNVDRKVSRMANAVTDLVAQAQTVTRSELNAYLQLGETILKPYPSDDLTFVIAGVTFQANGVPEVDWSYQRKAGVGGSATDWTDGQEPPISLPATLVSPNTSIVVG
;
A
#
# COMPACT_ATOMS: atom_id res chain seq x y z
N MET A 1 -85.54 -12.48 -22.91
CA MET A 1 -84.14 -12.90 -22.92
C MET A 1 -83.34 -11.86 -22.14
N ASN A 2 -82.93 -12.21 -20.93
CA ASN A 2 -82.32 -11.26 -19.96
C ASN A 2 -80.82 -11.59 -19.87
N HIS A 3 -79.99 -10.74 -20.49
CA HIS A 3 -78.54 -10.85 -20.39
C HIS A 3 -78.07 -9.95 -19.28
N GLY A 4 -78.03 -10.47 -18.04
CA GLY A 4 -77.45 -9.80 -16.90
C GLY A 4 -75.93 -9.69 -16.99
N PRO A 5 -75.29 -8.64 -16.34
CA PRO A 5 -73.92 -8.25 -16.57
C PRO A 5 -72.91 -9.18 -15.87
N LYS A 6 -72.33 -10.13 -16.64
CA LYS A 6 -71.24 -11.04 -16.20
C LYS A 6 -69.90 -10.30 -15.94
N HIS A 7 -69.77 -9.05 -16.32
CA HIS A 7 -68.51 -8.30 -16.23
C HIS A 7 -68.18 -7.69 -14.85
N SER A 8 -69.19 -7.55 -13.99
CA SER A 8 -68.99 -6.93 -12.65
C SER A 8 -68.30 -7.85 -11.64
N TYR A 9 -68.53 -9.16 -11.74
CA TYR A 9 -67.97 -10.15 -10.81
C TYR A 9 -66.49 -10.41 -11.07
N LEU A 10 -66.02 -10.34 -12.31
CA LEU A 10 -64.60 -10.50 -12.64
C LEU A 10 -63.72 -9.38 -12.12
N ARG A 11 -64.21 -8.12 -12.21
CA ARG A 11 -63.48 -6.95 -11.67
C ARG A 11 -63.38 -6.97 -10.15
N ALA A 12 -64.40 -7.38 -9.44
CA ALA A 12 -64.41 -7.47 -7.98
C ALA A 12 -63.46 -8.58 -7.48
N GLY A 13 -63.33 -9.68 -8.21
CA GLY A 13 -62.39 -10.77 -7.89
C GLY A 13 -60.94 -10.37 -8.06
N LEU A 14 -60.62 -9.63 -9.14
CA LEU A 14 -59.25 -9.15 -9.41
C LEU A 14 -58.78 -8.12 -8.36
N ILE A 15 -59.62 -7.17 -7.99
CA ILE A 15 -59.31 -6.13 -7.00
C ILE A 15 -59.06 -6.78 -5.62
N ARG A 16 -59.89 -7.75 -5.19
CA ARG A 16 -59.67 -8.46 -3.93
C ARG A 16 -58.40 -9.32 -3.93
N GLY A 17 -58.03 -9.88 -5.09
CA GLY A 17 -56.76 -10.61 -5.25
C GLY A 17 -55.56 -9.70 -5.03
N ILE A 18 -55.58 -8.52 -5.64
CA ILE A 18 -54.49 -7.54 -5.52
C ILE A 18 -54.37 -7.00 -4.08
N GLU A 19 -55.50 -6.65 -3.45
CA GLU A 19 -55.50 -6.18 -2.06
C GLU A 19 -54.97 -7.25 -1.07
N ARG A 20 -55.28 -8.52 -1.31
CA ARG A 20 -54.78 -9.61 -0.50
C ARG A 20 -53.29 -9.80 -0.68
N SER A 21 -52.77 -9.72 -1.89
CA SER A 21 -51.33 -9.80 -2.18
C SER A 21 -50.58 -8.66 -1.57
N VAL A 22 -51.05 -7.40 -1.69
CA VAL A 22 -50.44 -6.22 -1.07
C VAL A 22 -50.43 -6.30 0.44
N ARG A 23 -51.52 -6.83 1.06
CA ARG A 23 -51.59 -7.01 2.52
C ARG A 23 -50.63 -8.08 3.01
N LEU A 24 -50.43 -9.19 2.28
CA LEU A 24 -49.45 -10.22 2.56
C LEU A 24 -48.01 -9.70 2.42
N PHE A 25 -47.76 -8.86 1.43
CA PHE A 25 -46.46 -8.22 1.22
C PHE A 25 -46.10 -7.25 2.35
N ARG A 26 -47.06 -6.44 2.84
CA ARG A 26 -46.87 -5.53 3.98
C ARG A 26 -46.66 -6.22 5.32
N ARG A 27 -47.10 -7.48 5.48
CA ARG A 27 -46.94 -8.28 6.71
C ARG A 27 -45.70 -9.17 6.70
N ASN A 28 -44.96 -9.18 5.59
CA ASN A 28 -43.78 -10.01 5.46
C ASN A 28 -42.55 -9.24 5.99
N GLU A 29 -42.27 -9.42 7.29
CA GLU A 29 -41.10 -8.80 7.96
C GLU A 29 -39.75 -9.28 7.41
N GLN A 30 -39.75 -10.41 6.66
CA GLN A 30 -38.55 -10.90 5.98
C GLN A 30 -38.01 -9.93 4.92
N GLY A 31 -38.86 -9.07 4.33
CA GLY A 31 -38.46 -8.01 3.40
C GLY A 31 -37.72 -6.86 4.08
N VAL A 32 -38.04 -6.57 5.34
CA VAL A 32 -37.43 -5.47 6.10
C VAL A 32 -35.94 -5.76 6.37
N ALA A 33 -35.62 -6.96 6.82
CA ALA A 33 -34.23 -7.40 7.02
C ALA A 33 -33.38 -7.33 5.74
N GLY A 34 -34.01 -7.63 4.58
CA GLY A 34 -33.34 -7.49 3.28
C GLY A 34 -32.99 -6.03 2.91
N ILE A 35 -33.88 -5.10 3.23
CA ILE A 35 -33.66 -3.67 3.01
C ILE A 35 -32.59 -3.13 3.97
N GLU A 36 -32.63 -3.51 5.25
CA GLU A 36 -31.62 -3.13 6.24
C GLU A 36 -30.23 -3.64 5.80
N PHE A 37 -30.13 -4.90 5.39
CA PHE A 37 -28.89 -5.47 4.87
C PHE A 37 -28.41 -4.73 3.61
N ALA A 38 -29.31 -4.43 2.67
CA ALA A 38 -28.98 -3.71 1.44
C ALA A 38 -28.46 -2.28 1.71
N MET A 39 -28.88 -1.63 2.79
CA MET A 39 -28.37 -0.32 3.20
C MET A 39 -26.97 -0.40 3.80
N ILE A 40 -26.66 -1.47 4.54
CA ILE A 40 -25.34 -1.64 5.19
C ILE A 40 -24.30 -2.20 4.21
N LEU A 41 -24.73 -3.01 3.24
CA LEU A 41 -23.87 -3.70 2.29
C LEU A 41 -22.86 -2.79 1.56
N PRO A 42 -23.25 -1.61 1.00
CA PRO A 42 -22.28 -0.73 0.33
C PRO A 42 -21.21 -0.22 1.28
N PHE A 43 -21.54 0.07 2.55
CA PHE A 43 -20.54 0.48 3.55
C PHE A 43 -19.58 -0.66 3.89
N MET A 44 -20.09 -1.88 4.03
CA MET A 44 -19.25 -3.05 4.27
C MET A 44 -18.31 -3.33 3.09
N LEU A 45 -18.78 -3.15 1.86
CA LEU A 45 -17.92 -3.31 0.67
C LEU A 45 -16.81 -2.28 0.63
N VAL A 46 -17.10 -1.02 0.91
CA VAL A 46 -16.08 0.05 0.97
C VAL A 46 -15.04 -0.25 2.06
N LEU A 47 -15.49 -0.66 3.25
CA LEU A 47 -14.58 -1.05 4.33
C LEU A 47 -13.72 -2.27 3.95
N MET A 48 -14.31 -3.26 3.29
CA MET A 48 -13.59 -4.45 2.85
C MET A 48 -12.49 -4.10 1.83
N ILE A 49 -12.81 -3.27 0.83
CA ILE A 49 -11.84 -2.80 -0.16
C ILE A 49 -10.74 -1.99 0.53
N GLY A 50 -11.09 -1.06 1.41
CA GLY A 50 -10.13 -0.26 2.16
C GLY A 50 -9.18 -1.10 3.03
N MET A 51 -9.66 -2.19 3.63
CA MET A 51 -8.80 -3.14 4.37
C MET A 51 -7.78 -3.83 3.47
N VAL A 52 -8.18 -4.23 2.26
CA VAL A 52 -7.26 -4.85 1.29
C VAL A 52 -6.18 -3.86 0.88
N GLU A 53 -6.55 -2.64 0.49
CA GLU A 53 -5.60 -1.60 0.10
C GLU A 53 -4.63 -1.24 1.23
N LEU A 54 -5.12 -1.12 2.46
CA LEU A 54 -4.27 -0.87 3.63
C LEU A 54 -3.29 -2.02 3.88
N THR A 55 -3.74 -3.25 3.74
CA THR A 55 -2.89 -4.44 3.90
C THR A 55 -1.78 -4.46 2.85
N ASP A 56 -2.11 -4.14 1.60
CA ASP A 56 -1.13 -4.08 0.52
C ASP A 56 -0.12 -2.96 0.75
N ALA A 57 -0.55 -1.76 1.17
CA ALA A 57 0.34 -0.67 1.52
C ALA A 57 1.34 -1.05 2.63
N LEU A 58 0.87 -1.69 3.70
CA LEU A 58 1.73 -2.17 4.79
C LEU A 58 2.69 -3.28 4.33
N ASN A 59 2.29 -4.13 3.40
CA ASN A 59 3.16 -5.16 2.84
C ASN A 59 4.26 -4.55 1.98
N VAL A 60 3.97 -3.52 1.18
CA VAL A 60 4.97 -2.76 0.41
C VAL A 60 5.98 -2.11 1.35
N ASP A 61 5.51 -1.38 2.37
CA ASP A 61 6.38 -0.71 3.36
C ASP A 61 7.35 -1.70 4.02
N ARG A 62 6.83 -2.84 4.49
CA ARG A 62 7.67 -3.90 5.08
C ARG A 62 8.68 -4.48 4.10
N LYS A 63 8.32 -4.63 2.83
CA LYS A 63 9.22 -5.15 1.80
C LYS A 63 10.32 -4.14 1.47
N VAL A 64 9.97 -2.85 1.34
CA VAL A 64 10.94 -1.77 1.14
C VAL A 64 11.95 -1.74 2.30
N SER A 65 11.47 -1.75 3.54
CA SER A 65 12.35 -1.77 4.71
C SER A 65 13.27 -3.00 4.76
N ARG A 66 12.75 -4.18 4.43
CA ARG A 66 13.58 -5.41 4.37
C ARG A 66 14.62 -5.34 3.28
N MET A 67 14.28 -4.78 2.14
CA MET A 67 15.19 -4.61 1.02
C MET A 67 16.29 -3.61 1.38
N ALA A 68 15.97 -2.44 1.92
CA ALA A 68 16.92 -1.45 2.36
C ALA A 68 17.93 -2.07 3.36
N ASN A 69 17.42 -2.73 4.41
CA ASN A 69 18.25 -3.40 5.40
C ASN A 69 19.14 -4.47 4.79
N ALA A 70 18.62 -5.32 3.89
CA ALA A 70 19.40 -6.38 3.27
C ALA A 70 20.53 -5.83 2.38
N VAL A 71 20.25 -4.80 1.59
CA VAL A 71 21.25 -4.19 0.72
C VAL A 71 22.30 -3.43 1.54
N THR A 72 21.88 -2.68 2.55
CA THR A 72 22.78 -1.96 3.46
C THR A 72 23.72 -2.93 4.19
N ASP A 73 23.19 -4.05 4.66
CA ASP A 73 23.99 -5.10 5.33
C ASP A 73 25.02 -5.73 4.39
N LEU A 74 24.65 -6.02 3.14
CA LEU A 74 25.59 -6.53 2.13
C LEU A 74 26.72 -5.54 1.86
N VAL A 75 26.41 -4.25 1.75
CA VAL A 75 27.40 -3.20 1.53
C VAL A 75 28.30 -3.02 2.76
N ALA A 76 27.74 -3.05 3.97
CA ALA A 76 28.48 -2.90 5.20
C ALA A 76 29.47 -4.06 5.47
N GLN A 77 29.17 -5.25 4.95
CA GLN A 77 30.04 -6.44 5.09
C GLN A 77 31.20 -6.42 4.08
N ALA A 78 31.09 -5.65 3.00
CA ALA A 78 32.12 -5.59 1.97
C ALA A 78 33.28 -4.67 2.40
N GLN A 79 34.53 -5.10 2.22
CA GLN A 79 35.71 -4.25 2.49
C GLN A 79 35.85 -3.12 1.47
N THR A 80 35.47 -3.38 0.23
CA THR A 80 35.45 -2.43 -0.89
C THR A 80 34.24 -2.73 -1.75
N VAL A 81 33.57 -1.71 -2.25
CA VAL A 81 32.39 -1.86 -3.10
C VAL A 81 32.55 -1.02 -4.35
N THR A 82 32.39 -1.67 -5.48
CA THR A 82 32.40 -0.99 -6.79
C THR A 82 30.97 -0.57 -7.17
N ARG A 83 30.83 0.44 -8.06
CA ARG A 83 29.53 0.86 -8.60
C ARG A 83 28.77 -0.29 -9.30
N SER A 84 29.51 -1.22 -9.91
CA SER A 84 28.92 -2.41 -10.54
C SER A 84 28.28 -3.34 -9.52
N GLU A 85 28.95 -3.56 -8.40
CA GLU A 85 28.44 -4.39 -7.29
C GLU A 85 27.25 -3.74 -6.62
N LEU A 86 27.28 -2.42 -6.39
CA LEU A 86 26.13 -1.68 -5.88
C LEU A 86 24.92 -1.84 -6.79
N ASN A 87 25.10 -1.73 -8.11
CA ASN A 87 24.03 -2.01 -9.06
C ASN A 87 23.47 -3.43 -8.93
N ALA A 88 24.34 -4.43 -8.78
CA ALA A 88 23.90 -5.82 -8.63
C ALA A 88 23.12 -6.03 -7.32
N TYR A 89 23.56 -5.44 -6.21
CA TYR A 89 22.84 -5.50 -4.92
C TYR A 89 21.48 -4.83 -5.02
N LEU A 90 21.37 -3.70 -5.69
CA LEU A 90 20.09 -3.01 -5.89
C LEU A 90 19.14 -3.82 -6.79
N GLN A 91 19.63 -4.48 -7.83
CA GLN A 91 18.83 -5.39 -8.66
C GLN A 91 18.33 -6.60 -7.85
N LEU A 92 19.15 -7.12 -6.95
CA LEU A 92 18.73 -8.16 -6.02
C LEU A 92 17.62 -7.64 -5.10
N GLY A 93 17.76 -6.42 -4.57
CA GLY A 93 16.75 -5.74 -3.77
C GLY A 93 15.41 -5.60 -4.49
N GLU A 94 15.41 -5.20 -5.75
CA GLU A 94 14.19 -5.11 -6.59
C GLU A 94 13.44 -6.44 -6.66
N THR A 95 14.16 -7.55 -6.57
CA THR A 95 13.54 -8.89 -6.59
C THR A 95 12.74 -9.18 -5.31
N ILE A 96 13.12 -8.58 -4.19
CA ILE A 96 12.42 -8.70 -2.90
C ILE A 96 11.05 -8.01 -2.97
N LEU A 97 10.94 -6.94 -3.76
CA LEU A 97 9.70 -6.16 -3.90
C LEU A 97 8.62 -6.88 -4.69
N LYS A 98 8.98 -7.85 -5.52
CA LYS A 98 7.97 -8.57 -6.32
C LYS A 98 6.86 -9.15 -5.42
N PRO A 99 5.57 -9.09 -5.83
CA PRO A 99 5.06 -8.71 -7.16
C PRO A 99 4.80 -7.22 -7.37
N TYR A 100 5.18 -6.34 -6.43
CA TYR A 100 4.91 -4.90 -6.53
C TYR A 100 5.82 -4.24 -7.58
N PRO A 101 5.34 -3.19 -8.28
CA PRO A 101 6.13 -2.44 -9.23
C PRO A 101 7.27 -1.70 -8.54
N SER A 102 8.41 -1.63 -9.20
CA SER A 102 9.61 -0.93 -8.70
C SER A 102 10.02 0.26 -9.56
N ASP A 103 9.26 0.61 -10.60
CA ASP A 103 9.66 1.57 -11.62
C ASP A 103 9.92 3.00 -11.08
N ASP A 104 9.22 3.38 -10.01
CA ASP A 104 9.37 4.67 -9.35
C ASP A 104 10.24 4.63 -8.09
N LEU A 105 10.82 3.47 -7.79
CA LEU A 105 11.62 3.30 -6.60
C LEU A 105 13.00 3.98 -6.77
N THR A 106 13.37 4.81 -5.83
CA THR A 106 14.68 5.42 -5.75
C THR A 106 15.43 4.83 -4.57
N PHE A 107 16.64 4.37 -4.83
CA PHE A 107 17.55 3.84 -3.81
C PHE A 107 18.66 4.85 -3.56
N VAL A 108 18.99 5.04 -2.31
CA VAL A 108 20.18 5.78 -1.89
C VAL A 108 20.96 4.90 -0.92
N ILE A 109 22.25 4.76 -1.15
CA ILE A 109 23.17 4.14 -0.19
C ILE A 109 24.34 5.11 -0.02
N ALA A 110 24.69 5.38 1.23
CA ALA A 110 25.79 6.27 1.54
C ALA A 110 26.65 5.74 2.70
N GLY A 111 27.92 5.99 2.63
CA GLY A 111 28.84 5.90 3.75
C GLY A 111 28.86 7.23 4.48
N VAL A 112 28.67 7.21 5.80
CA VAL A 112 28.66 8.40 6.66
C VAL A 112 29.63 8.17 7.79
N THR A 113 30.54 9.10 8.01
CA THR A 113 31.47 9.10 9.16
C THR A 113 31.07 10.17 10.14
N PHE A 114 30.99 9.82 11.42
CA PHE A 114 30.83 10.78 12.49
C PHE A 114 32.19 11.42 12.84
N GLN A 115 32.31 12.71 12.65
CA GLN A 115 33.48 13.48 13.01
C GLN A 115 33.73 13.45 14.54
N ALA A 116 34.91 13.90 14.99
CA ALA A 116 35.23 13.94 16.42
C ALA A 116 34.26 14.78 17.26
N ASN A 117 33.57 15.74 16.66
CA ASN A 117 32.52 16.56 17.26
C ASN A 117 31.11 15.89 17.24
N GLY A 118 31.01 14.68 16.68
CA GLY A 118 29.75 13.95 16.52
C GLY A 118 28.88 14.38 15.34
N VAL A 119 29.35 15.29 14.48
CA VAL A 119 28.61 15.69 13.28
C VAL A 119 28.80 14.62 12.20
N PRO A 120 27.72 14.12 11.60
CA PRO A 120 27.82 13.17 10.50
C PRO A 120 28.23 13.84 9.20
N GLU A 121 29.12 13.23 8.44
CA GLU A 121 29.61 13.69 7.15
C GLU A 121 29.55 12.56 6.14
N VAL A 122 29.07 12.85 4.93
CA VAL A 122 28.97 11.88 3.83
C VAL A 122 30.35 11.66 3.23
N ASP A 123 30.86 10.44 3.31
CA ASP A 123 32.13 10.04 2.68
C ASP A 123 31.92 9.72 1.20
N TRP A 124 30.85 9.03 0.89
CA TRP A 124 30.43 8.66 -0.47
C TRP A 124 28.95 8.37 -0.49
N SER A 125 28.33 8.54 -1.64
CA SER A 125 26.95 8.12 -1.86
C SER A 125 26.75 7.49 -3.24
N TYR A 126 25.70 6.68 -3.34
CA TYR A 126 25.27 6.11 -4.59
C TYR A 126 23.75 6.09 -4.63
N GLN A 127 23.20 6.70 -5.66
CA GLN A 127 21.77 6.74 -5.88
C GLN A 127 21.41 6.13 -7.24
N ARG A 128 20.33 5.38 -7.27
CA ARG A 128 19.78 4.80 -8.49
C ARG A 128 18.26 4.87 -8.45
N LYS A 129 17.66 5.24 -9.57
CA LYS A 129 16.24 5.04 -9.81
C LYS A 129 16.05 3.69 -10.51
N ALA A 130 15.15 2.83 -9.98
CA ALA A 130 14.83 1.53 -10.59
C ALA A 130 14.23 1.74 -11.99
N GLY A 131 14.53 0.82 -12.92
CA GLY A 131 14.05 0.90 -14.31
C GLY A 131 14.79 1.90 -15.21
N VAL A 132 15.49 2.86 -14.67
CA VAL A 132 16.27 3.85 -15.41
C VAL A 132 17.72 3.82 -14.92
N GLY A 133 18.64 3.34 -15.73
CA GLY A 133 20.07 3.43 -15.45
C GLY A 133 20.52 4.88 -15.48
N GLY A 134 20.26 5.62 -14.43
CA GLY A 134 20.58 7.03 -14.36
C GLY A 134 20.90 7.46 -12.94
N SER A 135 21.98 8.18 -12.80
CA SER A 135 22.39 8.91 -11.61
C SER A 135 21.27 9.85 -11.18
N ALA A 136 20.57 9.53 -10.13
CA ALA A 136 19.91 10.57 -9.36
C ALA A 136 21.01 11.36 -8.62
N THR A 137 20.68 12.51 -8.07
CA THR A 137 21.65 13.37 -7.39
C THR A 137 22.17 12.64 -6.15
N ASP A 138 23.40 12.18 -6.23
CA ASP A 138 24.10 11.62 -5.08
C ASP A 138 24.17 12.67 -3.96
N TRP A 139 24.17 12.23 -2.71
CA TRP A 139 24.43 13.14 -1.60
C TRP A 139 25.83 13.73 -1.76
N THR A 140 25.99 14.98 -1.36
CA THR A 140 27.26 15.67 -1.56
C THR A 140 28.28 15.20 -0.54
N ASP A 141 29.42 14.71 -1.04
CA ASP A 141 30.56 14.32 -0.20
C ASP A 141 31.04 15.51 0.65
N GLY A 142 31.39 15.26 1.88
CA GLY A 142 31.85 16.27 2.83
C GLY A 142 30.73 17.14 3.43
N GLN A 143 29.46 16.82 3.18
CA GLN A 143 28.32 17.51 3.78
C GLN A 143 27.52 16.59 4.72
N GLU A 144 26.71 17.22 5.57
CA GLU A 144 25.79 16.50 6.44
C GLU A 144 24.73 15.78 5.60
N PRO A 145 24.41 14.51 5.91
CA PRO A 145 23.41 13.76 5.17
C PRO A 145 22.03 14.42 5.30
N PRO A 146 21.21 14.46 4.24
CA PRO A 146 19.89 15.12 4.25
C PRO A 146 18.81 14.33 5.00
N ILE A 147 19.22 13.45 5.90
CA ILE A 147 18.34 12.65 6.77
C ILE A 147 18.75 12.83 8.24
N SER A 148 17.79 12.79 9.14
CA SER A 148 18.08 12.80 10.57
C SER A 148 18.52 11.41 11.03
N LEU A 149 19.75 11.29 11.51
CA LEU A 149 20.25 10.06 12.11
C LEU A 149 19.86 10.00 13.59
N PRO A 150 19.43 8.84 14.11
CA PRO A 150 19.15 8.67 15.53
C PRO A 150 20.38 8.97 16.39
N ALA A 151 20.21 9.70 17.47
CA ALA A 151 21.29 10.06 18.38
C ALA A 151 22.03 8.84 18.98
N THR A 152 21.38 7.69 18.99
CA THR A 152 21.96 6.42 19.46
C THR A 152 23.05 5.86 18.54
N LEU A 153 23.08 6.29 17.27
CA LEU A 153 24.08 5.88 16.28
C LEU A 153 25.32 6.80 16.32
N VAL A 154 25.22 7.96 16.96
CA VAL A 154 26.30 8.94 17.00
C VAL A 154 27.43 8.43 17.88
N SER A 155 28.51 8.02 17.26
CA SER A 155 29.76 7.62 17.93
C SER A 155 30.93 8.28 17.22
N PRO A 156 31.69 9.18 17.89
CA PRO A 156 32.80 9.89 17.27
C PRO A 156 33.81 8.95 16.62
N ASN A 157 34.31 9.31 15.44
CA ASN A 157 35.28 8.54 14.64
C ASN A 157 34.77 7.14 14.22
N THR A 158 33.47 6.98 14.05
CA THR A 158 32.86 5.75 13.52
C THR A 158 32.21 6.00 12.18
N SER A 159 32.30 5.03 11.28
CA SER A 159 31.62 5.08 9.98
C SER A 159 30.46 4.09 9.98
N ILE A 160 29.37 4.46 9.37
CA ILE A 160 28.18 3.62 9.17
C ILE A 160 27.77 3.65 7.69
N VAL A 161 27.06 2.63 7.25
CA VAL A 161 26.38 2.61 5.96
C VAL A 161 24.90 2.85 6.22
N VAL A 162 24.31 3.77 5.46
CA VAL A 162 22.87 4.10 5.51
C VAL A 162 22.24 3.89 4.14
N GLY A 163 20.98 3.41 4.14
CA GLY A 163 20.24 3.13 2.91
C GLY A 163 18.73 3.04 3.12
#